data_cf745d723222d97ef1c1feef30149fb0
#
_entry.id   cf745d723222d97ef1c1feef30149fb0
#
_cell.length_a   1.000
_cell.length_b   1.000
_cell.length_c   1.000
_cell.angle_alpha   90.00
_cell.angle_beta   90.00
_cell.angle_gamma   90.00
#
_symmetry.space_group_name_H-M   'P 1'
#
loop_
_entity.id
_entity.type
_entity.pdbx_description
1 polymer ?
#
loop_
_entity_poly.entity_id
_entity_poly.type
_entity_poly.pdbx_seq_one_letter_code
_entity_poly.pdbx_strand_id
1 'polypeptide(L)'
;MSKIALVQFKASTDKKKNLPKILDYIKQATKNNADMCTFPEYMMFYTPKTQTARQVAQEAETINGEFVSAICDSARKNSITIVGTMYEKSRKKDRVYDTSFIVNKSGKVTGKYRKIHLYDALGFKESDKMHSGNLIPMPTKTIVGKIGMMICYDLRFPEMSRSLAARGTEVLLAPSAWVNGPMKEEHWIILNRSRAIENG
;
A
#
# COMPACT_ATOMS: atom_id res chain seq x y z
N MET A 1 -18.35 -16.78 -1.47
CA MET A 1 -18.14 -15.36 -1.06
C MET A 1 -16.68 -15.22 -0.67
N SER A 2 -15.91 -14.29 -1.27
CA SER A 2 -14.49 -14.11 -0.96
C SER A 2 -14.32 -13.34 0.36
N LYS A 3 -13.31 -13.72 1.15
CA LYS A 3 -12.99 -13.09 2.44
C LYS A 3 -11.68 -12.33 2.35
N ILE A 4 -11.69 -11.06 2.79
CA ILE A 4 -10.53 -10.19 2.85
C ILE A 4 -10.16 -9.92 4.31
N ALA A 5 -8.91 -10.18 4.69
CA ALA A 5 -8.34 -9.78 5.97
C ALA A 5 -7.73 -8.38 5.85
N LEU A 6 -8.25 -7.44 6.61
CA LEU A 6 -7.69 -6.09 6.74
C LEU A 6 -6.77 -6.05 7.96
N VAL A 7 -5.47 -5.86 7.75
CA VAL A 7 -4.49 -5.79 8.83
C VAL A 7 -4.28 -4.33 9.23
N GLN A 8 -4.47 -4.05 10.51
CA GLN A 8 -4.12 -2.77 11.11
C GLN A 8 -3.02 -3.00 12.15
N PHE A 9 -1.85 -2.40 11.93
CA PHE A 9 -0.76 -2.45 12.90
C PHE A 9 0.09 -1.19 12.82
N LYS A 10 0.76 -0.87 13.92
CA LYS A 10 1.72 0.22 13.98
C LYS A 10 3.08 -0.29 13.58
N ALA A 11 3.56 0.13 12.40
CA ALA A 11 4.90 -0.18 11.95
C ALA A 11 5.96 0.53 12.81
N SER A 12 7.04 -0.17 13.14
CA SER A 12 8.24 0.42 13.73
C SER A 12 9.11 1.06 12.65
N THR A 13 10.13 1.80 13.06
CA THR A 13 11.14 2.40 12.15
C THR A 13 12.13 1.38 11.57
N ASP A 14 12.04 0.12 11.98
CA ASP A 14 12.94 -0.97 11.60
C ASP A 14 12.17 -2.06 10.85
N LYS A 15 12.49 -2.23 9.55
CA LYS A 15 11.87 -3.26 8.71
C LYS A 15 12.12 -4.69 9.21
N LYS A 16 13.26 -4.93 9.88
CA LYS A 16 13.59 -6.25 10.43
C LYS A 16 12.65 -6.64 11.58
N LYS A 17 12.12 -5.65 12.31
CA LYS A 17 11.11 -5.86 13.36
C LYS A 17 9.70 -5.98 12.80
N ASN A 18 9.42 -5.37 11.65
CA ASN A 18 8.08 -5.40 11.03
C ASN A 18 7.86 -6.69 10.23
N LEU A 19 8.86 -7.15 9.48
CA LEU A 19 8.70 -8.33 8.61
C LEU A 19 8.19 -9.58 9.34
N PRO A 20 8.73 -9.99 10.51
CA PRO A 20 8.18 -11.14 11.24
C PRO A 20 6.71 -10.97 11.63
N LYS A 21 6.29 -9.75 12.04
CA LYS A 21 4.89 -9.45 12.37
C LYS A 21 3.99 -9.57 11.14
N ILE A 22 4.44 -9.04 10.00
CA ILE A 22 3.73 -9.13 8.73
C ILE A 22 3.51 -10.61 8.34
N LEU A 23 4.57 -11.41 8.42
CA LEU A 23 4.50 -12.84 8.12
C LEU A 23 3.55 -13.60 9.07
N ASP A 24 3.48 -13.19 10.33
CA ASP A 24 2.55 -13.77 11.30
C ASP A 24 1.09 -13.37 10.99
N TYR A 25 0.81 -12.09 10.67
CA TYR A 25 -0.52 -11.66 10.24
C TYR A 25 -0.99 -12.39 8.98
N ILE A 26 -0.10 -12.67 8.01
CA ILE A 26 -0.45 -13.48 6.83
C ILE A 26 -0.88 -14.89 7.24
N LYS A 27 -0.17 -15.52 8.17
CA LYS A 27 -0.56 -16.85 8.72
C LYS A 27 -1.91 -16.79 9.43
N GLN A 28 -2.14 -15.74 10.24
CA GLN A 28 -3.41 -15.55 10.93
C GLN A 28 -4.57 -15.36 9.94
N ALA A 29 -4.38 -14.55 8.88
CA ALA A 29 -5.37 -14.36 7.83
C ALA A 29 -5.74 -15.71 7.17
N THR A 30 -4.73 -16.53 6.84
CA THR A 30 -4.94 -17.87 6.26
C THR A 30 -5.69 -18.81 7.21
N LYS A 31 -5.33 -18.83 8.50
CA LYS A 31 -6.04 -19.62 9.52
C LYS A 31 -7.52 -19.23 9.64
N ASN A 32 -7.85 -17.98 9.35
CA ASN A 32 -9.21 -17.46 9.32
C ASN A 32 -9.89 -17.59 7.95
N ASN A 33 -9.34 -18.40 7.03
CA ASN A 33 -9.87 -18.65 5.70
C ASN A 33 -10.04 -17.37 4.85
N ALA A 34 -9.09 -16.42 4.95
CA ALA A 34 -9.06 -15.27 4.06
C ALA A 34 -8.45 -15.63 2.71
N ASP A 35 -9.06 -15.16 1.63
CA ASP A 35 -8.56 -15.30 0.26
C ASP A 35 -7.49 -14.24 -0.07
N MET A 36 -7.56 -13.12 0.63
CA MET A 36 -6.64 -12.00 0.50
C MET A 36 -6.35 -11.35 1.85
N CYS A 37 -5.11 -10.90 2.02
CA CYS A 37 -4.66 -10.12 3.16
C CYS A 37 -4.12 -8.78 2.67
N THR A 38 -4.58 -7.67 3.23
CA THR A 38 -4.11 -6.33 2.88
C THR A 38 -3.56 -5.60 4.08
N PHE A 39 -2.49 -4.86 3.87
CA PHE A 39 -1.71 -4.14 4.88
C PHE A 39 -1.82 -2.62 4.70
N PRO A 40 -1.59 -1.83 5.76
CA PRO A 40 -1.61 -0.37 5.69
C PRO A 40 -0.41 0.19 4.90
N GLU A 41 -0.45 1.49 4.63
CA GLU A 41 0.71 2.26 4.16
C GLU A 41 1.87 2.16 5.16
N TYR A 42 3.10 2.23 4.68
CA TYR A 42 4.34 2.14 5.47
C TYR A 42 4.54 0.83 6.24
N MET A 43 3.92 -0.27 5.79
CA MET A 43 4.10 -1.55 6.46
C MET A 43 5.56 -2.01 6.54
N MET A 44 6.40 -1.61 5.56
CA MET A 44 7.82 -1.95 5.56
C MET A 44 8.53 -1.32 6.75
N PHE A 45 8.44 0.00 6.92
CA PHE A 45 8.86 0.73 8.11
C PHE A 45 8.26 2.14 8.10
N TYR A 46 8.12 2.72 9.30
CA TYR A 46 7.67 4.09 9.48
C TYR A 46 8.88 5.05 9.42
N THR A 47 8.71 6.21 8.77
CA THR A 47 9.74 7.25 8.68
C THR A 47 9.39 8.45 9.56
N PRO A 48 10.07 8.66 10.70
CA PRO A 48 9.87 9.86 11.51
C PRO A 48 10.32 11.13 10.77
N LYS A 49 9.82 12.30 11.19
CA LYS A 49 10.19 13.59 10.59
C LYS A 49 11.69 13.87 10.61
N THR A 50 12.38 13.36 11.63
CA THR A 50 13.83 13.53 11.83
C THR A 50 14.69 12.72 10.86
N GLN A 51 14.13 11.70 10.21
CA GLN A 51 14.87 10.87 9.27
C GLN A 51 15.03 11.58 7.92
N THR A 52 16.25 11.65 7.41
CA THR A 52 16.53 12.30 6.11
C THR A 52 16.13 11.43 4.91
N ALA A 53 15.93 12.04 3.74
CA ALA A 53 15.66 11.32 2.50
C ALA A 53 16.73 10.26 2.19
N ARG A 54 18.01 10.60 2.40
CA ARG A 54 19.15 9.69 2.19
C ARG A 54 19.07 8.45 3.10
N GLN A 55 18.70 8.62 4.36
CA GLN A 55 18.53 7.51 5.29
C GLN A 55 17.36 6.59 4.86
N VAL A 56 16.25 7.17 4.43
CA VAL A 56 15.10 6.40 3.89
C VAL A 56 15.53 5.64 2.63
N ALA A 57 16.26 6.28 1.71
CA ALA A 57 16.72 5.67 0.48
C ALA A 57 17.74 4.52 0.71
N GLN A 58 18.54 4.58 1.78
CA GLN A 58 19.44 3.50 2.17
C GLN A 58 18.69 2.23 2.59
N GLU A 59 17.58 2.38 3.34
CA GLU A 59 16.74 1.28 3.84
C GLU A 59 15.74 0.75 2.80
N ALA A 60 15.44 1.53 1.77
CA ALA A 60 14.51 1.15 0.71
C ALA A 60 15.06 -0.02 -0.13
N GLU A 61 14.17 -0.77 -0.75
CA GLU A 61 14.51 -1.92 -1.57
C GLU A 61 13.89 -1.81 -2.97
N THR A 62 14.36 -2.62 -3.91
CA THR A 62 13.67 -2.82 -5.18
C THR A 62 12.47 -3.73 -4.97
N ILE A 63 11.56 -3.77 -5.95
CA ILE A 63 10.40 -4.69 -5.88
C ILE A 63 10.82 -6.17 -5.81
N ASN A 64 12.05 -6.50 -6.21
CA ASN A 64 12.62 -7.85 -6.13
C ASN A 64 13.58 -8.00 -4.94
N GLY A 65 13.57 -7.07 -3.98
CA GLY A 65 14.42 -7.10 -2.79
C GLY A 65 13.96 -8.13 -1.77
N GLU A 66 14.73 -8.27 -0.70
CA GLU A 66 14.51 -9.29 0.35
C GLU A 66 13.14 -9.15 1.02
N PHE A 67 12.69 -7.91 1.28
CA PHE A 67 11.42 -7.65 1.94
C PHE A 67 10.23 -8.20 1.13
N VAL A 68 10.15 -7.88 -0.17
CA VAL A 68 9.06 -8.37 -1.02
C VAL A 68 9.22 -9.84 -1.32
N SER A 69 10.45 -10.35 -1.48
CA SER A 69 10.72 -11.77 -1.68
C SER A 69 10.19 -12.63 -0.53
N ALA A 70 10.41 -12.21 0.73
CA ALA A 70 9.87 -12.91 1.89
C ALA A 70 8.33 -12.93 1.91
N ILE A 71 7.69 -11.84 1.45
CA ILE A 71 6.22 -11.77 1.31
C ILE A 71 5.74 -12.69 0.18
N CYS A 72 6.45 -12.75 -0.95
CA CYS A 72 6.17 -13.66 -2.06
C CYS A 72 6.24 -15.13 -1.61
N ASP A 73 7.25 -15.50 -0.83
CA ASP A 73 7.39 -16.83 -0.27
C ASP A 73 6.26 -17.16 0.70
N SER A 74 5.88 -16.19 1.54
CA SER A 74 4.75 -16.35 2.46
C SER A 74 3.43 -16.49 1.71
N ALA A 75 3.20 -15.70 0.64
CA ALA A 75 2.01 -15.80 -0.21
C ALA A 75 1.87 -17.19 -0.81
N ARG A 76 2.97 -17.73 -1.37
CA ARG A 76 3.02 -19.08 -1.94
C ARG A 76 2.79 -20.16 -0.90
N LYS A 77 3.49 -20.07 0.26
CA LYS A 77 3.38 -21.06 1.34
C LYS A 77 1.98 -21.14 1.92
N ASN A 78 1.30 -20.00 2.03
CA ASN A 78 -0.03 -19.90 2.63
C ASN A 78 -1.17 -19.88 1.58
N SER A 79 -0.83 -19.96 0.27
CA SER A 79 -1.79 -19.93 -0.85
C SER A 79 -2.77 -18.74 -0.79
N ILE A 80 -2.30 -17.56 -0.37
CA ILE A 80 -3.09 -16.34 -0.16
C ILE A 80 -2.61 -15.19 -1.05
N THR A 81 -3.53 -14.35 -1.52
CA THR A 81 -3.18 -13.09 -2.20
C THR A 81 -2.82 -12.02 -1.15
N ILE A 82 -1.75 -11.26 -1.38
CA ILE A 82 -1.29 -10.23 -0.44
C ILE A 82 -1.24 -8.89 -1.16
N VAL A 83 -1.74 -7.85 -0.50
CA VAL A 83 -1.55 -6.45 -0.90
C VAL A 83 -0.73 -5.76 0.17
N GLY A 84 0.40 -5.20 -0.22
CA GLY A 84 1.33 -4.55 0.69
C GLY A 84 1.84 -3.23 0.15
N THR A 85 2.63 -2.55 1.00
CA THR A 85 3.32 -1.30 0.66
C THR A 85 4.79 -1.38 1.00
N MET A 86 5.61 -0.62 0.30
CA MET A 86 7.04 -0.56 0.51
C MET A 86 7.61 0.79 0.14
N TYR A 87 8.77 1.13 0.65
CA TYR A 87 9.61 2.16 0.07
C TYR A 87 10.47 1.53 -1.04
N GLU A 88 10.13 1.88 -2.29
CA GLU A 88 10.84 1.38 -3.47
C GLU A 88 12.01 2.31 -3.83
N LYS A 89 13.19 1.73 -4.06
CA LYS A 89 14.38 2.47 -4.51
C LYS A 89 14.12 3.23 -5.81
N SER A 90 14.49 4.50 -5.83
CA SER A 90 14.56 5.31 -7.03
C SER A 90 15.91 5.14 -7.74
N ARG A 91 15.91 5.28 -9.08
CA ARG A 91 17.17 5.31 -9.87
C ARG A 91 18.07 6.48 -9.46
N LYS A 92 17.50 7.61 -9.05
CA LYS A 92 18.24 8.82 -8.64
C LYS A 92 18.91 8.70 -7.27
N LYS A 93 18.52 7.70 -6.45
CA LYS A 93 19.09 7.39 -5.12
C LYS A 93 19.01 8.52 -4.07
N ASP A 94 18.34 9.61 -4.37
CA ASP A 94 18.15 10.77 -3.49
C ASP A 94 16.89 10.65 -2.64
N ARG A 95 15.84 10.02 -3.18
CA ARG A 95 14.52 9.80 -2.58
C ARG A 95 13.98 8.45 -3.02
N VAL A 96 12.85 8.06 -2.46
CA VAL A 96 12.19 6.78 -2.71
C VAL A 96 10.83 6.97 -3.37
N TYR A 97 10.19 5.88 -3.79
CA TYR A 97 8.75 5.86 -4.07
C TYR A 97 8.01 5.16 -2.93
N ASP A 98 6.85 5.70 -2.55
CA ASP A 98 5.86 4.95 -1.79
C ASP A 98 5.09 4.08 -2.78
N THR A 99 5.20 2.76 -2.62
CA THR A 99 4.74 1.80 -3.62
C THR A 99 3.82 0.76 -2.99
N SER A 100 2.63 0.60 -3.55
CA SER A 100 1.74 -0.53 -3.27
C SER A 100 1.97 -1.64 -4.28
N PHE A 101 1.88 -2.89 -3.83
CA PHE A 101 2.07 -4.07 -4.68
C PHE A 101 1.09 -5.18 -4.35
N ILE A 102 0.80 -6.03 -5.34
CA ILE A 102 -0.04 -7.22 -5.19
C ILE A 102 0.79 -8.45 -5.49
N VAL A 103 0.80 -9.39 -4.55
CA VAL A 103 1.39 -10.73 -4.71
C VAL A 103 0.26 -11.74 -4.80
N ASN A 104 0.24 -12.55 -5.85
CA ASN A 104 -0.75 -13.61 -5.99
C ASN A 104 -0.38 -14.86 -5.15
N LYS A 105 -1.31 -15.80 -5.03
CA LYS A 105 -1.14 -17.05 -4.26
C LYS A 105 0.00 -17.95 -4.75
N SER A 106 0.55 -17.71 -5.95
CA SER A 106 1.75 -18.44 -6.44
C SER A 106 3.05 -17.71 -6.07
N GLY A 107 3.00 -16.61 -5.31
CA GLY A 107 4.16 -15.83 -4.91
C GLY A 107 4.72 -14.91 -6.00
N LYS A 108 3.92 -14.54 -7.00
CA LYS A 108 4.34 -13.60 -8.05
C LYS A 108 3.75 -12.22 -7.80
N VAL A 109 4.56 -11.17 -7.94
CA VAL A 109 4.07 -9.78 -8.00
C VAL A 109 3.30 -9.60 -9.30
N THR A 110 2.00 -9.30 -9.19
CA THR A 110 1.08 -9.16 -10.33
C THR A 110 0.59 -7.73 -10.54
N GLY A 111 0.74 -6.87 -9.54
CA GLY A 111 0.37 -5.47 -9.62
C GLY A 111 1.33 -4.59 -8.85
N LYS A 112 1.56 -3.37 -9.33
CA LYS A 112 2.40 -2.37 -8.69
C LYS A 112 1.88 -0.97 -9.00
N TYR A 113 1.84 -0.13 -7.98
CA TYR A 113 1.47 1.26 -8.08
C TYR A 113 2.39 2.13 -7.23
N ARG A 114 2.93 3.21 -7.77
CA ARG A 114 3.68 4.24 -7.06
C ARG A 114 2.76 5.42 -6.77
N LYS A 115 2.67 5.85 -5.52
CA LYS A 115 1.84 6.98 -5.08
C LYS A 115 2.07 8.20 -5.97
N ILE A 116 1.00 8.74 -6.54
CA ILE A 116 1.07 9.92 -7.41
C ILE A 116 0.94 11.20 -6.58
N HIS A 117 -0.03 11.25 -5.68
CA HIS A 117 -0.31 12.45 -4.90
C HIS A 117 0.39 12.37 -3.54
N LEU A 118 1.53 13.04 -3.45
CA LEU A 118 2.29 13.15 -2.21
C LEU A 118 1.60 14.11 -1.24
N TYR A 119 1.67 13.79 0.06
CA TYR A 119 1.05 14.61 1.09
C TYR A 119 1.93 15.81 1.45
N ASP A 120 1.81 16.88 0.65
CA ASP A 120 2.48 18.17 0.84
C ASP A 120 1.47 19.20 1.36
N ALA A 121 0.90 18.94 2.56
CA ALA A 121 -0.11 19.80 3.15
C ALA A 121 -0.08 19.70 4.68
N LEU A 122 -0.62 20.71 5.36
CA LEU A 122 -0.80 20.74 6.81
C LEU A 122 0.49 20.45 7.61
N GLY A 123 1.62 20.99 7.17
CA GLY A 123 2.92 20.83 7.83
C GLY A 123 3.62 19.49 7.54
N PHE A 124 3.10 18.73 6.61
CA PHE A 124 3.77 17.55 6.04
C PHE A 124 4.30 17.88 4.65
N LYS A 125 5.42 17.27 4.29
CA LYS A 125 6.05 17.42 2.98
C LYS A 125 6.72 16.10 2.58
N GLU A 126 5.90 15.19 2.05
CA GLU A 126 6.39 13.87 1.60
C GLU A 126 7.37 14.00 0.43
N SER A 127 7.23 15.05 -0.41
CA SER A 127 8.13 15.32 -1.53
C SER A 127 9.59 15.55 -1.11
N ASP A 128 9.86 15.90 0.14
CA ASP A 128 11.22 15.99 0.64
C ASP A 128 11.95 14.64 0.65
N LYS A 129 11.19 13.54 0.80
CA LYS A 129 11.72 12.16 0.91
C LYS A 129 11.31 11.24 -0.23
N MET A 130 10.27 11.58 -0.96
CA MET A 130 9.65 10.72 -1.96
C MET A 130 9.56 11.39 -3.32
N HIS A 131 9.61 10.56 -4.36
CA HIS A 131 9.23 10.95 -5.72
C HIS A 131 7.76 10.58 -5.95
N SER A 132 7.05 11.45 -6.65
CA SER A 132 5.72 11.13 -7.19
C SER A 132 5.83 10.06 -8.26
N GLY A 133 4.89 9.12 -8.27
CA GLY A 133 4.61 8.26 -9.41
C GLY A 133 4.03 9.08 -10.58
N ASN A 134 3.95 8.46 -11.74
CA ASN A 134 3.46 9.13 -12.96
C ASN A 134 2.48 8.28 -13.77
N LEU A 135 2.02 7.15 -13.22
CA LEU A 135 1.16 6.22 -13.94
C LEU A 135 0.07 5.66 -13.02
N ILE A 136 -1.18 5.77 -13.45
CA ILE A 136 -2.29 5.02 -12.88
C ILE A 136 -2.32 3.66 -13.60
N PRO A 137 -2.01 2.54 -12.92
CA PRO A 137 -1.96 1.24 -13.56
C PRO A 137 -3.35 0.73 -13.93
N MET A 138 -3.39 -0.26 -14.82
CA MET A 138 -4.61 -1.04 -15.04
C MET A 138 -4.98 -1.82 -13.78
N PRO A 139 -6.28 -1.99 -13.48
CA PRO A 139 -6.71 -2.82 -12.36
C PRO A 139 -6.18 -4.25 -12.46
N THR A 140 -5.71 -4.79 -11.36
CA THR A 140 -5.14 -6.15 -11.30
C THR A 140 -6.23 -7.18 -11.01
N LYS A 141 -6.37 -8.19 -11.86
CA LYS A 141 -7.31 -9.30 -11.64
C LYS A 141 -6.83 -10.17 -10.47
N THR A 142 -7.72 -10.41 -9.51
CA THR A 142 -7.47 -11.24 -8.32
C THR A 142 -8.65 -12.16 -8.04
N ILE A 143 -8.54 -12.99 -6.99
CA ILE A 143 -9.62 -13.86 -6.52
C ILE A 143 -10.84 -13.06 -5.99
N VAL A 144 -10.63 -11.82 -5.54
CA VAL A 144 -11.69 -10.97 -4.97
C VAL A 144 -12.23 -9.95 -5.98
N GLY A 145 -11.84 -10.03 -7.23
CA GLY A 145 -12.20 -9.10 -8.30
C GLY A 145 -11.01 -8.32 -8.85
N LYS A 146 -11.29 -7.35 -9.71
CA LYS A 146 -10.27 -6.44 -10.27
C LYS A 146 -9.97 -5.32 -9.28
N ILE A 147 -8.73 -5.30 -8.77
CA ILE A 147 -8.28 -4.33 -7.78
C ILE A 147 -7.67 -3.11 -8.45
N GLY A 148 -8.20 -1.93 -8.14
CA GLY A 148 -7.58 -0.63 -8.38
C GLY A 148 -6.81 -0.19 -7.13
N MET A 149 -5.55 0.21 -7.29
CA MET A 149 -4.67 0.63 -6.19
C MET A 149 -4.57 2.14 -6.11
N MET A 150 -4.77 2.68 -4.93
CA MET A 150 -4.46 4.04 -4.50
C MET A 150 -3.63 3.96 -3.22
N ILE A 151 -3.03 5.06 -2.77
CA ILE A 151 -2.35 5.12 -1.48
C ILE A 151 -2.77 6.40 -0.75
N CYS A 152 -3.40 6.26 0.43
CA CYS A 152 -3.63 7.30 1.42
C CYS A 152 -4.14 8.63 0.84
N TYR A 153 -3.27 9.60 0.61
CA TYR A 153 -3.61 10.94 0.14
C TYR A 153 -4.27 10.96 -1.25
N ASP A 154 -4.07 9.91 -2.07
CA ASP A 154 -4.76 9.75 -3.35
C ASP A 154 -6.29 9.75 -3.20
N LEU A 155 -6.82 9.38 -2.02
CA LEU A 155 -8.26 9.46 -1.72
C LEU A 155 -8.86 10.86 -1.89
N ARG A 156 -8.05 11.92 -1.82
CA ARG A 156 -8.52 13.29 -2.01
C ARG A 156 -8.74 13.68 -3.47
N PHE A 157 -8.31 12.84 -4.40
CA PHE A 157 -8.35 13.10 -5.85
C PHE A 157 -9.39 12.20 -6.52
N PRO A 158 -10.63 12.69 -6.73
CA PRO A 158 -11.72 11.89 -7.31
C PRO A 158 -11.40 11.40 -8.73
N GLU A 159 -10.58 12.15 -9.46
CA GLU A 159 -10.17 11.81 -10.83
C GLU A 159 -9.46 10.46 -10.89
N MET A 160 -8.66 10.15 -9.86
CA MET A 160 -7.93 8.90 -9.81
C MET A 160 -8.87 7.70 -9.61
N SER A 161 -9.79 7.77 -8.64
CA SER A 161 -10.76 6.71 -8.42
C SER A 161 -11.69 6.53 -9.61
N ARG A 162 -12.12 7.64 -10.22
CA ARG A 162 -12.92 7.61 -11.45
C ARG A 162 -12.18 6.96 -12.61
N SER A 163 -10.90 7.30 -12.80
CA SER A 163 -10.06 6.67 -13.82
C SER A 163 -9.90 5.17 -13.62
N LEU A 164 -9.72 4.72 -12.37
CA LEU A 164 -9.63 3.31 -12.03
C LEU A 164 -10.97 2.59 -12.24
N ALA A 165 -12.09 3.18 -11.83
CA ALA A 165 -13.43 2.62 -12.03
C ALA A 165 -13.75 2.48 -13.52
N ALA A 166 -13.50 3.51 -14.34
CA ALA A 166 -13.70 3.48 -15.80
C ALA A 166 -12.87 2.38 -16.49
N ARG A 167 -11.77 1.93 -15.89
CA ARG A 167 -10.95 0.80 -16.36
C ARG A 167 -11.43 -0.55 -15.83
N GLY A 168 -12.59 -0.59 -15.17
CA GLY A 168 -13.24 -1.81 -14.69
C GLY A 168 -12.75 -2.29 -13.32
N THR A 169 -12.31 -1.40 -12.43
CA THR A 169 -12.06 -1.73 -11.03
C THR A 169 -13.37 -2.15 -10.35
N GLU A 170 -13.32 -3.24 -9.61
CA GLU A 170 -14.42 -3.76 -8.79
C GLU A 170 -14.17 -3.51 -7.29
N VAL A 171 -12.89 -3.42 -6.91
CA VAL A 171 -12.48 -3.14 -5.53
C VAL A 171 -11.38 -2.08 -5.54
N LEU A 172 -11.63 -0.92 -4.92
CA LEU A 172 -10.60 0.09 -4.66
C LEU A 172 -9.90 -0.19 -3.33
N LEU A 173 -8.58 -0.32 -3.35
CA LEU A 173 -7.75 -0.43 -2.15
C LEU A 173 -6.90 0.82 -1.98
N ALA A 174 -6.97 1.38 -0.78
CA ALA A 174 -6.21 2.58 -0.40
C ALA A 174 -5.47 2.35 0.93
N PRO A 175 -4.39 1.54 0.94
CA PRO A 175 -3.51 1.44 2.11
C PRO A 175 -3.16 2.83 2.62
N SER A 176 -3.33 3.04 3.94
CA SER A 176 -3.19 4.38 4.51
C SER A 176 -2.57 4.35 5.89
N ALA A 177 -1.71 5.34 6.16
CA ALA A 177 -1.28 5.75 7.48
C ALA A 177 -1.87 7.14 7.77
N TRP A 178 -3.20 7.21 7.87
CA TRP A 178 -3.95 8.45 7.96
C TRP A 178 -3.61 9.22 9.24
N VAL A 179 -3.14 10.45 9.07
CA VAL A 179 -2.70 11.29 10.19
C VAL A 179 -3.88 11.70 11.05
N ASN A 180 -3.75 11.54 12.36
CA ASN A 180 -4.73 12.02 13.33
C ASN A 180 -4.71 13.56 13.44
N GLY A 181 -5.84 14.16 13.83
CA GLY A 181 -6.00 15.60 14.02
C GLY A 181 -7.45 16.04 13.82
N PRO A 182 -7.75 17.35 13.97
CA PRO A 182 -9.11 17.89 13.79
C PRO A 182 -9.69 17.49 12.44
N MET A 183 -10.94 17.02 12.42
CA MET A 183 -11.71 16.59 11.23
C MET A 183 -11.10 15.42 10.43
N LYS A 184 -9.97 14.83 10.87
CA LYS A 184 -9.27 13.81 10.08
C LYS A 184 -10.03 12.49 9.99
N GLU A 185 -10.74 12.10 11.03
CA GLU A 185 -11.60 10.93 11.04
C GLU A 185 -12.79 11.14 10.09
N GLU A 186 -13.45 12.29 10.16
CA GLU A 186 -14.54 12.63 9.25
C GLU A 186 -14.08 12.63 7.78
N HIS A 187 -12.94 13.27 7.50
CA HIS A 187 -12.36 13.25 6.16
C HIS A 187 -12.11 11.81 5.67
N TRP A 188 -11.61 10.93 6.54
CA TRP A 188 -11.40 9.54 6.21
C TRP A 188 -12.71 8.83 5.82
N ILE A 189 -13.73 8.98 6.65
CA ILE A 189 -15.04 8.35 6.44
C ILE A 189 -15.70 8.90 5.18
N ILE A 190 -15.77 10.22 5.05
CA ILE A 190 -16.43 10.89 3.91
C ILE A 190 -15.74 10.55 2.60
N LEU A 191 -14.41 10.64 2.53
CA LEU A 191 -13.67 10.38 1.30
C LEU A 191 -13.84 8.93 0.84
N ASN A 192 -13.71 7.95 1.74
CA ASN A 192 -13.91 6.54 1.37
C ASN A 192 -15.33 6.28 0.87
N ARG A 193 -16.34 6.82 1.56
CA ARG A 193 -17.75 6.69 1.13
C ARG A 193 -18.00 7.37 -0.22
N SER A 194 -17.46 8.58 -0.41
CA SER A 194 -17.62 9.30 -1.69
C SER A 194 -17.01 8.50 -2.83
N ARG A 195 -15.78 7.99 -2.67
CA ARG A 195 -15.13 7.17 -3.72
C ARG A 195 -15.93 5.92 -4.06
N ALA A 196 -16.57 5.29 -3.08
CA ALA A 196 -17.45 4.14 -3.33
C ALA A 196 -18.77 4.57 -4.04
N ILE A 197 -19.47 5.56 -3.51
CA ILE A 197 -20.79 5.97 -4.01
C ILE A 197 -20.71 6.53 -5.44
N GLU A 198 -19.76 7.41 -5.72
CA GLU A 198 -19.64 8.08 -7.03
C GLU A 198 -19.13 7.16 -8.15
N ASN A 199 -18.62 5.98 -7.83
CA ASN A 199 -18.06 5.02 -8.79
C ASN A 199 -18.84 3.69 -8.88
N GLY A 200 -19.92 3.51 -8.10
CA GLY A 200 -20.71 2.29 -8.09
C GLY A 200 -20.06 1.16 -7.35
#